data_369212426dc32abe344e9706f4556bb8
#
_entry.id   369212426dc32abe344e9706f4556bb8
#
_cell.length_a   1.000
_cell.length_b   1.000
_cell.length_c   1.000
_cell.angle_alpha   90.00
_cell.angle_beta   90.00
_cell.angle_gamma   90.00
#
_symmetry.space_group_name_H-M   'P 1'
#
loop_
_entity.id
_entity.type
_entity.pdbx_description
1 polymer ?
#
loop_
_entity_poly.entity_id
_entity_poly.type
_entity_poly.pdbx_seq_one_letter_code
_entity_poly.pdbx_strand_id
1 'polypeptide(L)'
;MKKISLIIPCYNEAPALPLFAKELNKVITQMNKETHDYSFEVLLIDDGSTDETKDVMKDLCHRSNLCENPSDARPSATDKTTSNKTAVSDASFPENIAYKYISFSRNFGKEAAMYAGFSNASGDYVAVMDADLQDPPTLLPEMIHILETEDYESVATRRVTRKGEPPIRSFFARQFYKLINKISDANVVDGARDFRLMKREMVDAILAMSEYNRFSKGIFGWIGFKTKWIEFENVNRIAGETKWSFFGLFKYAVNGIINFSETPMSVASSFGIFCTILSFAMLLFFFIRKLIFGDPVAGWPSLVCIILFIAGLQFLCMGIMGKYIAKTYTEVKERPHYIVSDSDIEDIKKIK
;
A
#
# COMPACT_ATOMS: atom_id res chain seq x y z
N MET A 1 20.69 18.67 13.45
CA MET A 1 20.74 17.39 12.76
C MET A 1 19.32 16.92 12.53
N LYS A 2 18.86 16.81 11.28
CA LYS A 2 17.53 16.34 10.96
C LYS A 2 17.48 14.81 11.00
N LYS A 3 16.37 14.26 11.45
CA LYS A 3 16.18 12.81 11.51
C LYS A 3 15.34 12.30 10.35
N ILE A 4 15.78 11.21 9.74
CA ILE A 4 15.09 10.56 8.60
C ILE A 4 14.69 9.14 9.01
N SER A 5 13.40 8.83 8.99
CA SER A 5 12.90 7.49 9.24
C SER A 5 12.63 6.78 7.92
N LEU A 6 13.20 5.59 7.75
CA LEU A 6 13.03 4.73 6.58
C LEU A 6 12.17 3.53 6.97
N ILE A 7 10.97 3.44 6.44
CA ILE A 7 10.01 2.37 6.71
C ILE A 7 10.15 1.29 5.65
N ILE A 8 10.46 0.06 6.08
CA ILE A 8 10.70 -1.08 5.21
C ILE A 8 9.70 -2.19 5.54
N PRO A 9 8.55 -2.25 4.87
CA PRO A 9 7.61 -3.36 5.01
C PRO A 9 8.20 -4.65 4.44
N CYS A 10 8.18 -5.74 5.21
CA CYS A 10 8.78 -7.01 4.85
C CYS A 10 7.77 -8.16 5.04
N TYR A 11 7.76 -9.10 4.10
CA TYR A 11 7.04 -10.36 4.20
C TYR A 11 7.74 -11.46 3.43
N ASN A 12 8.41 -12.36 4.12
CA ASN A 12 9.25 -13.43 3.54
C ASN A 12 10.34 -12.83 2.64
N GLU A 13 11.16 -11.93 3.21
CA GLU A 13 12.23 -11.19 2.53
C GLU A 13 13.62 -11.52 3.12
N ALA A 14 13.77 -12.67 3.81
CA ALA A 14 15.02 -13.08 4.43
C ALA A 14 16.25 -12.99 3.48
N PRO A 15 16.17 -13.38 2.18
CA PRO A 15 17.30 -13.27 1.25
C PRO A 15 17.58 -11.83 0.77
N ALA A 16 16.56 -10.96 0.75
CA ALA A 16 16.67 -9.60 0.20
C ALA A 16 17.20 -8.60 1.24
N LEU A 17 16.79 -8.74 2.51
CA LEU A 17 17.11 -7.82 3.58
C LEU A 17 18.62 -7.54 3.79
N PRO A 18 19.52 -8.55 3.79
CA PRO A 18 20.96 -8.28 3.95
C PRO A 18 21.54 -7.48 2.79
N LEU A 19 21.07 -7.74 1.55
CA LEU A 19 21.49 -7.01 0.36
C LEU A 19 20.97 -5.57 0.39
N PHE A 20 19.71 -5.40 0.79
CA PHE A 20 19.10 -4.09 0.98
C PHE A 20 19.86 -3.25 2.01
N ALA A 21 20.12 -3.81 3.20
CA ALA A 21 20.86 -3.13 4.26
C ALA A 21 22.26 -2.71 3.80
N LYS A 22 22.97 -3.57 3.07
CA LYS A 22 24.28 -3.28 2.50
C LYS A 22 24.24 -2.08 1.54
N GLU A 23 23.29 -2.06 0.58
CA GLU A 23 23.18 -0.96 -0.37
C GLU A 23 22.73 0.34 0.32
N LEU A 24 21.79 0.27 1.26
CA LEU A 24 21.32 1.42 2.02
C LEU A 24 22.46 2.03 2.84
N ASN A 25 23.20 1.20 3.59
CA ASN A 25 24.34 1.65 4.41
C ASN A 25 25.42 2.30 3.56
N LYS A 26 25.68 1.79 2.36
CA LYS A 26 26.62 2.39 1.40
C LYS A 26 26.19 3.79 1.00
N VAL A 27 24.89 3.98 0.67
CA VAL A 27 24.34 5.30 0.31
C VAL A 27 24.46 6.27 1.48
N ILE A 28 24.07 5.85 2.70
CA ILE A 28 24.14 6.68 3.89
C ILE A 28 25.60 7.03 4.23
N THR A 29 26.53 6.07 4.11
CA THR A 29 27.97 6.34 4.30
C THR A 29 28.50 7.38 3.31
N GLN A 30 28.04 7.34 2.08
CA GLN A 30 28.43 8.35 1.07
C GLN A 30 27.84 9.73 1.42
N MET A 31 26.57 9.80 1.81
CA MET A 31 25.93 11.03 2.26
C MET A 31 26.66 11.66 3.44
N ASN A 32 27.08 10.84 4.42
CA ASN A 32 27.82 11.31 5.60
C ASN A 32 29.22 11.88 5.28
N LYS A 33 29.81 11.50 4.15
CA LYS A 33 31.07 12.11 3.68
C LYS A 33 30.88 13.50 3.11
N GLU A 34 29.68 13.77 2.57
CA GLU A 34 29.32 15.03 1.94
C GLU A 34 28.72 16.01 2.95
N THR A 35 27.84 15.52 3.84
CA THR A 35 27.17 16.32 4.88
C THR A 35 26.90 15.46 6.11
N HIS A 36 27.26 15.97 7.32
CA HIS A 36 26.97 15.30 8.60
C HIS A 36 25.64 15.74 9.23
N ASP A 37 24.66 16.20 8.44
CA ASP A 37 23.47 16.88 8.92
C ASP A 37 22.30 15.95 9.24
N TYR A 38 22.40 14.64 8.93
CA TYR A 38 21.31 13.70 9.07
C TYR A 38 21.64 12.55 10.02
N SER A 39 20.61 12.12 10.77
CA SER A 39 20.56 10.82 11.46
C SER A 39 19.47 9.95 10.82
N PHE A 40 19.71 8.65 10.79
CA PHE A 40 18.80 7.71 10.13
C PHE A 40 18.23 6.68 11.10
N GLU A 41 16.94 6.46 11.02
CA GLU A 41 16.23 5.40 11.72
C GLU A 41 15.59 4.48 10.67
N VAL A 42 15.96 3.22 10.66
CA VAL A 42 15.41 2.20 9.75
C VAL A 42 14.44 1.34 10.52
N LEU A 43 13.16 1.44 10.18
CA LEU A 43 12.07 0.67 10.78
C LEU A 43 11.74 -0.54 9.89
N LEU A 44 12.20 -1.70 10.28
CA LEU A 44 11.90 -2.98 9.63
C LEU A 44 10.57 -3.50 10.16
N ILE A 45 9.54 -3.60 9.31
CA ILE A 45 8.21 -4.04 9.72
C ILE A 45 7.93 -5.42 9.14
N ASP A 46 7.99 -6.44 9.97
CA ASP A 46 7.68 -7.81 9.60
C ASP A 46 6.17 -8.08 9.65
N ASP A 47 5.56 -8.27 8.50
CA ASP A 47 4.14 -8.58 8.35
C ASP A 47 3.84 -10.07 8.59
N GLY A 48 4.37 -10.62 9.69
CA GLY A 48 4.13 -12.01 10.10
C GLY A 48 4.75 -13.03 9.14
N SER A 49 6.02 -12.86 8.82
CA SER A 49 6.77 -13.79 7.96
C SER A 49 6.82 -15.20 8.53
N THR A 50 6.93 -16.17 7.63
CA THR A 50 7.02 -17.61 7.96
C THR A 50 8.42 -18.18 7.71
N ASP A 51 9.32 -17.38 7.16
CA ASP A 51 10.72 -17.68 6.92
C ASP A 51 11.63 -17.05 7.99
N GLU A 52 12.93 -17.02 7.76
CA GLU A 52 13.95 -16.45 8.66
C GLU A 52 13.99 -14.90 8.67
N THR A 53 13.04 -14.19 8.03
CA THR A 53 13.02 -12.73 7.92
C THR A 53 13.15 -12.05 9.27
N LYS A 54 12.40 -12.52 10.28
CA LYS A 54 12.43 -11.96 11.64
C LYS A 54 13.81 -12.09 12.29
N ASP A 55 14.48 -13.23 12.11
CA ASP A 55 15.80 -13.46 12.71
C ASP A 55 16.87 -12.58 12.05
N VAL A 56 16.78 -12.39 10.72
CA VAL A 56 17.63 -11.45 9.98
C VAL A 56 17.43 -10.01 10.46
N MET A 57 16.20 -9.58 10.71
CA MET A 57 15.91 -8.25 11.27
C MET A 57 16.57 -8.06 12.63
N LYS A 58 16.44 -9.03 13.53
CA LYS A 58 17.07 -8.98 14.86
C LYS A 58 18.59 -8.87 14.78
N ASP A 59 19.21 -9.61 13.86
CA ASP A 59 20.66 -9.55 13.65
C ASP A 59 21.09 -8.15 13.15
N LEU A 60 20.35 -7.56 12.21
CA LEU A 60 20.61 -6.20 11.71
C LEU A 60 20.49 -5.15 12.82
N CYS A 61 19.43 -5.22 13.64
CA CYS A 61 19.22 -4.31 14.77
C CYS A 61 20.32 -4.47 15.81
N HIS A 62 20.68 -5.69 16.17
CA HIS A 62 21.75 -5.94 17.14
C HIS A 62 23.10 -5.37 16.68
N ARG A 63 23.45 -5.53 15.42
CA ARG A 63 24.71 -5.01 14.84
C ARG A 63 24.74 -3.50 14.76
N SER A 64 23.62 -2.83 14.43
CA SER A 64 23.57 -1.37 14.42
C SER A 64 23.75 -0.80 15.83
N ASN A 65 23.14 -1.42 16.85
CA ASN A 65 23.28 -1.00 18.26
C ASN A 65 24.69 -1.18 18.80
N LEU A 66 25.42 -2.21 18.36
CA LEU A 66 26.84 -2.39 18.70
C LEU A 66 27.75 -1.28 18.13
N CYS A 67 27.38 -0.68 17.01
CA CYS A 67 28.09 0.45 16.43
C CYS A 67 27.81 1.76 17.18
N GLU A 68 26.57 1.95 17.70
CA GLU A 68 26.22 3.11 18.52
C GLU A 68 26.84 3.05 19.94
N ASN A 69 26.92 1.85 20.55
CA ASN A 69 27.42 1.64 21.91
C ASN A 69 28.45 0.49 21.97
N PRO A 70 29.70 0.72 21.61
CA PRO A 70 30.73 -0.33 21.62
C PRO A 70 30.99 -0.99 22.99
N SER A 71 30.58 -0.34 24.11
CA SER A 71 30.67 -0.87 25.47
C SER A 71 29.73 -2.05 25.76
N ASP A 72 28.69 -2.25 24.95
CA ASP A 72 27.68 -3.31 25.14
C ASP A 72 28.06 -4.63 24.45
N ALA A 73 29.23 -4.72 23.85
CA ALA A 73 29.76 -5.93 23.23
C ALA A 73 30.12 -7.01 24.29
N ARG A 74 29.11 -7.57 24.97
CA ARG A 74 29.29 -8.81 25.74
C ARG A 74 29.29 -9.99 24.77
N PRO A 75 30.32 -10.86 24.78
CA PRO A 75 30.28 -12.09 24.01
C PRO A 75 29.15 -12.98 24.56
N SER A 76 28.04 -13.10 23.85
CA SER A 76 27.02 -14.12 24.14
C SER A 76 27.64 -15.48 23.87
N ALA A 77 28.09 -16.16 24.94
CA ALA A 77 28.42 -17.57 24.90
C ALA A 77 27.11 -18.35 24.81
N THR A 78 26.91 -19.07 23.75
CA THR A 78 25.90 -20.08 23.40
C THR A 78 24.99 -19.65 22.23
N ASP A 79 25.50 -19.89 20.99
CA ASP A 79 24.68 -20.61 20.03
C ASP A 79 25.54 -21.25 18.92
N LYS A 80 25.76 -22.53 19.09
CA LYS A 80 26.22 -23.43 18.02
C LYS A 80 24.96 -23.97 17.36
N THR A 81 24.44 -23.30 16.36
CA THR A 81 23.60 -23.87 15.28
C THR A 81 23.16 -22.74 14.36
N THR A 82 23.76 -22.61 13.21
CA THR A 82 23.09 -22.51 11.92
C THR A 82 24.04 -22.02 10.82
N SER A 83 24.05 -22.73 9.76
CA SER A 83 24.98 -22.67 8.64
C SER A 83 24.63 -21.62 7.56
N ASN A 84 24.14 -20.42 7.90
CA ASN A 84 23.88 -19.34 6.94
C ASN A 84 24.51 -17.99 7.35
N LYS A 85 25.66 -18.02 8.03
CA LYS A 85 26.36 -16.81 8.50
C LYS A 85 27.04 -15.96 7.42
N THR A 86 26.97 -16.30 6.15
CA THR A 86 27.88 -15.75 5.12
C THR A 86 27.37 -14.47 4.43
N ALA A 87 26.10 -14.13 4.46
CA ALA A 87 25.58 -12.99 3.69
C ALA A 87 25.54 -11.64 4.44
N VAL A 88 25.51 -11.66 5.77
CA VAL A 88 25.38 -10.42 6.60
C VAL A 88 26.73 -9.94 7.13
N SER A 89 27.81 -10.73 7.01
CA SER A 89 29.14 -10.42 7.61
C SER A 89 29.82 -9.18 7.06
N ASP A 90 29.46 -8.69 5.87
CA ASP A 90 30.16 -7.62 5.15
C ASP A 90 29.49 -6.23 5.19
N ALA A 91 28.39 -6.05 5.90
CA ALA A 91 27.74 -4.75 6.00
C ALA A 91 28.41 -3.91 7.11
N SER A 92 29.18 -2.90 6.75
CA SER A 92 29.59 -1.85 7.68
C SER A 92 28.39 -0.95 7.99
N PHE A 93 28.13 -0.68 9.27
CA PHE A 93 27.07 0.23 9.70
C PHE A 93 27.67 1.63 9.94
N PRO A 94 27.09 2.69 9.34
CA PRO A 94 27.43 4.07 9.69
C PRO A 94 27.04 4.39 11.14
N GLU A 95 27.80 5.26 11.82
CA GLU A 95 27.53 5.62 13.23
C GLU A 95 26.20 6.35 13.46
N ASN A 96 25.62 6.95 12.42
CA ASN A 96 24.38 7.73 12.49
C ASN A 96 23.13 6.97 12.01
N ILE A 97 23.16 5.64 12.00
CA ILE A 97 22.02 4.79 11.57
C ILE A 97 21.63 3.83 12.69
N ALA A 98 20.34 3.83 13.04
CA ALA A 98 19.75 2.89 13.98
C ALA A 98 18.71 2.02 13.26
N TYR A 99 18.88 0.69 13.34
CA TYR A 99 17.88 -0.26 12.87
C TYR A 99 16.98 -0.67 14.03
N LYS A 100 15.68 -0.68 13.76
CA LYS A 100 14.64 -1.13 14.69
C LYS A 100 13.66 -2.05 13.97
N TYR A 101 13.01 -2.95 14.69
CA TYR A 101 12.03 -3.84 14.09
C TYR A 101 10.71 -3.89 14.87
N ILE A 102 9.63 -4.19 14.13
CA ILE A 102 8.32 -4.54 14.64
C ILE A 102 7.87 -5.80 13.91
N SER A 103 7.51 -6.86 14.63
CA SER A 103 7.00 -8.10 14.03
C SER A 103 5.53 -8.31 14.43
N PHE A 104 4.67 -8.62 13.47
CA PHE A 104 3.25 -8.84 13.67
C PHE A 104 2.95 -10.29 14.07
N SER A 105 1.84 -10.49 14.75
CA SER A 105 1.37 -11.82 15.16
C SER A 105 0.93 -12.72 13.99
N ARG A 106 0.62 -12.15 12.85
CA ARG A 106 0.27 -12.80 11.57
C ARG A 106 0.39 -11.80 10.43
N ASN A 107 0.19 -12.23 9.20
CA ASN A 107 0.07 -11.33 8.06
C ASN A 107 -1.21 -10.48 8.15
N PHE A 108 -1.06 -9.15 8.20
CA PHE A 108 -2.11 -8.13 8.16
C PHE A 108 -2.11 -7.36 6.84
N GLY A 109 -1.07 -7.51 6.02
CA GLY A 109 -0.91 -6.88 4.72
C GLY A 109 0.02 -5.67 4.72
N LYS A 110 0.58 -5.37 3.55
CA LYS A 110 1.55 -4.28 3.36
C LYS A 110 1.05 -2.92 3.87
N GLU A 111 -0.23 -2.62 3.69
CA GLU A 111 -0.85 -1.36 4.14
C GLU A 111 -0.78 -1.22 5.67
N ALA A 112 -1.02 -2.31 6.40
CA ALA A 112 -0.88 -2.34 7.86
C ALA A 112 0.59 -2.17 8.28
N ALA A 113 1.52 -2.78 7.56
CA ALA A 113 2.95 -2.63 7.83
C ALA A 113 3.43 -1.18 7.60
N MET A 114 3.01 -0.54 6.51
CA MET A 114 3.29 0.88 6.28
C MET A 114 2.69 1.77 7.37
N TYR A 115 1.45 1.51 7.78
CA TYR A 115 0.79 2.27 8.84
C TYR A 115 1.50 2.13 10.18
N ALA A 116 1.97 0.92 10.54
CA ALA A 116 2.79 0.70 11.72
C ALA A 116 4.10 1.49 11.66
N GLY A 117 4.75 1.47 10.50
CA GLY A 117 5.96 2.26 10.26
C GLY A 117 5.71 3.75 10.44
N PHE A 118 4.68 4.32 9.82
CA PHE A 118 4.32 5.75 9.98
C PHE A 118 4.04 6.12 11.43
N SER A 119 3.32 5.26 12.16
CA SER A 119 2.95 5.51 13.55
C SER A 119 4.14 5.53 14.50
N ASN A 120 5.18 4.77 14.21
CA ASN A 120 6.38 4.64 15.05
C ASN A 120 7.59 5.41 14.52
N ALA A 121 7.51 5.98 13.33
CA ALA A 121 8.54 6.84 12.77
C ALA A 121 8.65 8.15 13.57
N SER A 122 9.89 8.52 13.94
CA SER A 122 10.17 9.72 14.74
C SER A 122 10.92 10.82 13.97
N GLY A 123 11.30 10.57 12.71
CA GLY A 123 12.07 11.50 11.88
C GLY A 123 11.28 12.73 11.42
N ASP A 124 12.01 13.81 11.10
CA ASP A 124 11.49 15.01 10.44
C ASP A 124 11.03 14.71 9.00
N TYR A 125 11.75 13.79 8.37
CA TYR A 125 11.39 13.20 7.09
C TYR A 125 11.13 11.71 7.25
N VAL A 126 10.16 11.19 6.51
CA VAL A 126 9.80 9.77 6.55
C VAL A 126 9.72 9.22 5.14
N ALA A 127 10.47 8.16 4.87
CA ALA A 127 10.41 7.44 3.59
C ALA A 127 9.81 6.05 3.77
N VAL A 128 9.14 5.56 2.73
CA VAL A 128 8.74 4.16 2.58
C VAL A 128 9.51 3.58 1.41
N MET A 129 10.09 2.40 1.58
CA MET A 129 10.83 1.67 0.55
C MET A 129 10.55 0.18 0.63
N ASP A 130 10.58 -0.51 -0.51
CA ASP A 130 10.50 -1.97 -0.56
C ASP A 130 11.90 -2.60 -0.39
N ALA A 131 11.98 -3.74 0.32
CA ALA A 131 13.25 -4.44 0.57
C ALA A 131 13.84 -5.12 -0.67
N ASP A 132 13.08 -5.25 -1.78
CA ASP A 132 13.46 -6.00 -2.98
C ASP A 132 14.42 -5.27 -3.94
N LEU A 133 14.89 -4.07 -3.55
CA LEU A 133 15.80 -3.21 -4.33
C LEU A 133 15.30 -2.84 -5.75
N GLN A 134 13.99 -3.01 -6.02
CA GLN A 134 13.40 -2.47 -7.24
C GLN A 134 13.36 -0.94 -7.22
N ASP A 135 13.32 -0.36 -6.03
CA ASP A 135 13.39 1.06 -5.76
C ASP A 135 14.82 1.38 -5.27
N PRO A 136 15.67 2.05 -6.08
CA PRO A 136 17.08 2.21 -5.75
C PRO A 136 17.27 3.21 -4.59
N PRO A 137 17.93 2.81 -3.49
CA PRO A 137 18.23 3.71 -2.37
C PRO A 137 19.08 4.92 -2.78
N THR A 138 19.78 4.84 -3.91
CA THR A 138 20.62 5.92 -4.46
C THR A 138 19.82 7.18 -4.84
N LEU A 139 18.50 7.11 -4.92
CA LEU A 139 17.64 8.30 -5.14
C LEU A 139 17.41 9.11 -3.85
N LEU A 140 17.69 8.54 -2.67
CA LEU A 140 17.41 9.18 -1.39
C LEU A 140 18.11 10.56 -1.24
N PRO A 141 19.38 10.75 -1.60
CA PRO A 141 20.03 12.06 -1.54
C PRO A 141 19.34 13.13 -2.38
N GLU A 142 18.96 12.78 -3.61
CA GLU A 142 18.22 13.68 -4.51
C GLU A 142 16.85 14.04 -3.94
N MET A 143 16.13 13.06 -3.38
CA MET A 143 14.81 13.29 -2.77
C MET A 143 14.89 14.25 -1.58
N ILE A 144 15.93 14.11 -0.74
CA ILE A 144 16.16 15.01 0.40
C ILE A 144 16.49 16.41 -0.10
N HIS A 145 17.37 16.54 -1.08
CA HIS A 145 17.76 17.83 -1.66
C HIS A 145 16.52 18.59 -2.21
N ILE A 146 15.64 17.89 -2.93
CA ILE A 146 14.39 18.48 -3.45
C ILE A 146 13.48 18.98 -2.31
N LEU A 147 13.27 18.17 -1.25
CA LEU A 147 12.43 18.57 -0.11
C LEU A 147 12.97 19.77 0.67
N GLU A 148 14.28 20.01 0.60
CA GLU A 148 14.92 21.09 1.32
C GLU A 148 15.04 22.38 0.49
N THR A 149 15.14 22.25 -0.84
CA THR A 149 15.38 23.38 -1.73
C THR A 149 14.15 23.82 -2.51
N GLU A 150 13.17 22.94 -2.72
CA GLU A 150 11.96 23.21 -3.47
C GLU A 150 10.71 23.19 -2.56
N ASP A 151 9.63 23.86 -2.98
CA ASP A 151 8.35 23.95 -2.24
C ASP A 151 7.47 22.71 -2.48
N TYR A 152 7.94 21.54 -1.99
CA TYR A 152 7.20 20.28 -1.99
C TYR A 152 7.14 19.68 -0.57
N GLU A 153 6.04 19.00 -0.28
CA GLU A 153 5.87 18.25 0.97
C GLU A 153 6.23 16.76 0.80
N SER A 154 6.30 16.31 -0.45
CA SER A 154 6.64 14.93 -0.78
C SER A 154 7.44 14.83 -2.07
N VAL A 155 8.36 13.89 -2.10
CA VAL A 155 9.03 13.42 -3.32
C VAL A 155 8.75 11.95 -3.48
N ALA A 156 8.21 11.56 -4.63
CA ALA A 156 7.83 10.18 -4.92
C ALA A 156 8.46 9.68 -6.21
N THR A 157 8.66 8.40 -6.31
CA THR A 157 9.22 7.79 -7.49
C THR A 157 8.14 7.23 -8.40
N ARG A 158 8.34 7.33 -9.71
CA ARG A 158 7.49 6.68 -10.71
C ARG A 158 8.32 5.97 -11.77
N ARG A 159 7.83 4.83 -12.20
CA ARG A 159 8.41 4.02 -13.25
C ARG A 159 7.97 4.53 -14.61
N VAL A 160 8.94 4.89 -15.48
CA VAL A 160 8.63 5.41 -16.84
C VAL A 160 8.42 4.29 -17.83
N THR A 161 9.12 3.16 -17.67
CA THR A 161 9.08 2.04 -18.62
C THR A 161 8.41 0.82 -18.02
N ARG A 162 7.53 0.19 -18.82
CA ARG A 162 6.93 -1.12 -18.49
C ARG A 162 7.59 -2.24 -19.29
N LYS A 163 8.89 -2.08 -19.62
CA LYS A 163 9.65 -3.13 -20.32
C LYS A 163 9.66 -4.39 -19.45
N GLY A 164 9.24 -5.52 -20.05
CA GLY A 164 9.13 -6.80 -19.36
C GLY A 164 7.75 -7.15 -18.79
N GLU A 165 6.77 -6.23 -18.82
CA GLU A 165 5.40 -6.58 -18.45
C GLU A 165 4.60 -7.09 -19.68
N PRO A 166 3.71 -8.10 -19.49
CA PRO A 166 2.80 -8.52 -20.55
C PRO A 166 1.94 -7.34 -21.04
N PRO A 167 1.78 -7.13 -22.37
CA PRO A 167 1.08 -5.97 -22.93
C PRO A 167 -0.38 -5.88 -22.48
N ILE A 168 -1.04 -7.01 -22.28
CA ILE A 168 -2.41 -7.11 -21.77
C ILE A 168 -2.50 -6.52 -20.36
N ARG A 169 -1.57 -6.87 -19.47
CA ARG A 169 -1.53 -6.35 -18.09
C ARG A 169 -1.32 -4.85 -18.06
N SER A 170 -0.42 -4.34 -18.90
CA SER A 170 -0.14 -2.90 -19.01
C SER A 170 -1.34 -2.11 -19.57
N PHE A 171 -2.13 -2.72 -20.49
CA PHE A 171 -3.35 -2.11 -21.00
C PHE A 171 -4.41 -1.98 -19.89
N PHE A 172 -4.72 -3.07 -19.16
CA PHE A 172 -5.72 -3.04 -18.09
C PHE A 172 -5.30 -2.11 -16.95
N ALA A 173 -4.03 -2.05 -16.59
CA ALA A 173 -3.54 -1.12 -15.58
C ALA A 173 -3.78 0.34 -16.00
N ARG A 174 -3.46 0.73 -17.25
CA ARG A 174 -3.73 2.08 -17.76
C ARG A 174 -5.21 2.43 -17.76
N GLN A 175 -6.08 1.49 -18.15
CA GLN A 175 -7.53 1.71 -18.11
C GLN A 175 -8.02 1.88 -16.67
N PHE A 176 -7.48 1.10 -15.73
CA PHE A 176 -7.79 1.23 -14.31
C PHE A 176 -7.41 2.62 -13.77
N TYR A 177 -6.19 3.12 -14.04
CA TYR A 177 -5.78 4.46 -13.59
C TYR A 177 -6.63 5.58 -14.21
N LYS A 178 -6.99 5.46 -15.49
CA LYS A 178 -7.91 6.42 -16.14
C LYS A 178 -9.30 6.39 -15.50
N LEU A 179 -9.82 5.19 -15.20
CA LEU A 179 -11.11 5.03 -14.59
C LEU A 179 -11.13 5.58 -13.17
N ILE A 180 -10.19 5.18 -12.31
CA ILE A 180 -10.16 5.60 -10.91
C ILE A 180 -10.02 7.13 -10.79
N ASN A 181 -9.17 7.76 -11.60
CA ASN A 181 -9.01 9.21 -11.61
C ASN A 181 -10.24 9.97 -12.15
N LYS A 182 -11.13 9.29 -12.88
CA LYS A 182 -12.37 9.89 -13.36
C LYS A 182 -13.52 9.79 -12.35
N ILE A 183 -13.53 8.73 -11.53
CA ILE A 183 -14.65 8.40 -10.65
C ILE A 183 -14.34 8.59 -9.17
N SER A 184 -13.12 8.99 -8.83
CA SER A 184 -12.62 9.16 -7.45
C SER A 184 -11.97 10.52 -7.32
N ASP A 185 -12.04 11.10 -6.13
CA ASP A 185 -11.37 12.37 -5.78
C ASP A 185 -9.86 12.17 -5.54
N ALA A 186 -9.37 10.93 -5.54
CA ALA A 186 -7.96 10.60 -5.38
C ALA A 186 -7.22 10.66 -6.72
N ASN A 187 -6.25 11.55 -6.84
CA ASN A 187 -5.39 11.64 -8.02
C ASN A 187 -4.27 10.57 -7.96
N VAL A 188 -4.54 9.40 -8.50
CA VAL A 188 -3.57 8.27 -8.49
C VAL A 188 -2.72 8.31 -9.76
N VAL A 189 -1.41 8.49 -9.60
CA VAL A 189 -0.46 8.59 -10.73
C VAL A 189 -0.11 7.21 -11.28
N ASP A 190 -0.20 7.04 -12.60
CA ASP A 190 0.22 5.79 -13.27
C ASP A 190 1.73 5.56 -13.12
N GLY A 191 2.12 4.35 -12.77
CA GLY A 191 3.51 3.98 -12.52
C GLY A 191 4.05 4.41 -11.16
N ALA A 192 3.24 5.07 -10.30
CA ALA A 192 3.66 5.44 -8.96
C ALA A 192 4.12 4.21 -8.16
N ARG A 193 5.31 4.34 -7.55
CA ARG A 193 5.88 3.37 -6.63
C ARG A 193 5.53 3.76 -5.20
N ASP A 194 5.76 2.84 -4.28
CA ASP A 194 5.58 3.12 -2.85
C ASP A 194 6.78 3.89 -2.28
N PHE A 195 7.94 3.88 -2.96
CA PHE A 195 9.11 4.66 -2.58
C PHE A 195 8.82 6.15 -2.67
N ARG A 196 8.70 6.76 -1.50
CA ARG A 196 8.31 8.15 -1.29
C ARG A 196 8.99 8.69 -0.03
N LEU A 197 9.52 9.91 -0.11
CA LEU A 197 10.01 10.68 1.03
C LEU A 197 9.02 11.82 1.31
N MET A 198 8.64 11.98 2.57
CA MET A 198 7.59 12.92 3.02
C MET A 198 8.06 13.75 4.21
N LYS A 199 7.63 15.00 4.27
CA LYS A 199 7.74 15.81 5.49
C LYS A 199 6.79 15.29 6.58
N ARG A 200 7.12 15.53 7.84
CA ARG A 200 6.34 15.09 9.00
C ARG A 200 4.86 15.48 8.91
N GLU A 201 4.57 16.69 8.46
CA GLU A 201 3.20 17.20 8.32
C GLU A 201 2.32 16.31 7.43
N MET A 202 2.88 15.82 6.32
CA MET A 202 2.17 14.89 5.45
C MET A 202 1.93 13.53 6.12
N VAL A 203 2.90 13.03 6.88
CA VAL A 203 2.77 11.78 7.63
C VAL A 203 1.70 11.89 8.72
N ASP A 204 1.65 13.02 9.42
CA ASP A 204 0.65 13.27 10.45
C ASP A 204 -0.76 13.35 9.84
N ALA A 205 -0.90 13.95 8.66
CA ALA A 205 -2.16 13.94 7.89
C ALA A 205 -2.57 12.50 7.48
N ILE A 206 -1.62 11.66 7.05
CA ILE A 206 -1.86 10.25 6.71
C ILE A 206 -2.31 9.46 7.95
N LEU A 207 -1.74 9.73 9.12
CA LEU A 207 -2.09 9.06 10.37
C LEU A 207 -3.44 9.52 10.93
N ALA A 208 -3.86 10.76 10.63
CA ALA A 208 -5.19 11.24 10.99
C ALA A 208 -6.31 10.50 10.24
N MET A 209 -6.00 9.88 9.10
CA MET A 209 -6.92 9.01 8.36
C MET A 209 -6.85 7.60 8.94
N SER A 210 -7.87 7.25 9.72
CA SER A 210 -7.92 5.99 10.51
C SER A 210 -8.71 4.88 9.85
N GLU A 211 -9.01 4.99 8.55
CA GLU A 211 -9.76 3.94 7.85
C GLU A 211 -9.06 2.58 7.88
N TYR A 212 -9.82 1.52 8.22
CA TYR A 212 -9.32 0.15 8.28
C TYR A 212 -8.92 -0.38 6.88
N ASN A 213 -9.71 -0.03 5.87
CA ASN A 213 -9.49 -0.45 4.49
C ASN A 213 -8.57 0.53 3.76
N ARG A 214 -7.32 0.62 4.18
CA ARG A 214 -6.33 1.54 3.62
C ARG A 214 -5.96 1.21 2.17
N PHE A 215 -5.69 2.24 1.40
CA PHE A 215 -5.09 2.18 0.07
C PHE A 215 -4.16 3.37 -0.08
N SER A 216 -2.91 3.20 0.29
CA SER A 216 -1.94 4.29 0.44
C SER A 216 -1.81 5.15 -0.81
N LYS A 217 -1.84 4.58 -2.02
CA LYS A 217 -1.78 5.36 -3.27
C LYS A 217 -2.94 6.33 -3.44
N GLY A 218 -4.12 5.93 -2.99
CA GLY A 218 -5.29 6.80 -2.95
C GLY A 218 -5.18 7.87 -1.88
N ILE A 219 -4.77 7.48 -0.66
CA ILE A 219 -4.56 8.39 0.47
C ILE A 219 -3.57 9.50 0.10
N PHE A 220 -2.41 9.15 -0.47
CA PHE A 220 -1.39 10.11 -0.90
C PHE A 220 -1.91 11.13 -1.93
N GLY A 221 -2.83 10.71 -2.80
CA GLY A 221 -3.45 11.61 -3.77
C GLY A 221 -4.58 12.45 -3.18
N TRP A 222 -5.31 11.92 -2.22
CA TRP A 222 -6.48 12.56 -1.62
C TRP A 222 -6.12 13.70 -0.64
N ILE A 223 -5.03 13.54 0.13
CA ILE A 223 -4.60 14.55 1.13
C ILE A 223 -4.10 15.86 0.49
N GLY A 224 -3.86 15.92 -0.82
CA GLY A 224 -3.66 17.16 -1.58
C GLY A 224 -2.30 17.85 -1.42
N PHE A 225 -1.30 17.23 -0.76
CA PHE A 225 0.05 17.79 -0.64
C PHE A 225 0.80 17.78 -1.97
N LYS A 226 1.61 18.81 -2.22
CA LYS A 226 2.41 18.91 -3.43
C LYS A 226 3.48 17.82 -3.47
N THR A 227 3.46 17.02 -4.52
CA THR A 227 4.40 15.92 -4.71
C THR A 227 5.23 16.12 -5.97
N LYS A 228 6.55 16.08 -5.82
CA LYS A 228 7.51 15.98 -6.95
C LYS A 228 7.66 14.53 -7.36
N TRP A 229 7.69 14.26 -8.65
CA TRP A 229 7.86 12.91 -9.19
C TRP A 229 9.25 12.76 -9.80
N ILE A 230 10.04 11.82 -9.30
CA ILE A 230 11.31 11.40 -9.89
C ILE A 230 11.04 10.17 -10.78
N GLU A 231 11.43 10.28 -12.02
CA GLU A 231 11.31 9.22 -13.00
C GLU A 231 12.56 8.33 -12.98
N PHE A 232 12.37 7.02 -12.92
CA PHE A 232 13.48 6.09 -13.03
C PHE A 232 13.13 4.88 -13.91
N GLU A 233 14.15 4.24 -14.45
CA GLU A 233 13.99 3.02 -15.23
C GLU A 233 13.78 1.81 -14.31
N ASN A 234 12.92 0.88 -14.77
CA ASN A 234 12.61 -0.31 -13.99
C ASN A 234 13.85 -1.19 -13.80
N VAL A 235 14.22 -1.44 -12.56
CA VAL A 235 15.26 -2.41 -12.18
C VAL A 235 14.60 -3.75 -11.91
N ASN A 236 15.20 -4.83 -12.42
CA ASN A 236 14.70 -6.18 -12.13
C ASN A 236 14.93 -6.53 -10.66
N ARG A 237 14.00 -7.28 -10.07
CA ARG A 237 14.15 -7.80 -8.70
C ARG A 237 15.43 -8.60 -8.57
N ILE A 238 16.16 -8.40 -7.48
CA ILE A 238 17.38 -9.16 -7.17
C ILE A 238 17.00 -10.53 -6.60
N ALA A 239 15.87 -10.64 -5.88
CA ALA A 239 15.36 -11.89 -5.32
C ALA A 239 13.82 -11.88 -5.27
N GLY A 240 13.19 -13.08 -5.28
CA GLY A 240 11.74 -13.28 -5.15
C GLY A 240 10.96 -13.32 -6.46
N GLU A 241 9.80 -13.99 -6.44
CA GLU A 241 8.88 -14.13 -7.58
C GLU A 241 7.66 -13.23 -7.43
N THR A 242 7.05 -12.82 -8.57
CA THR A 242 5.80 -12.04 -8.56
C THR A 242 4.64 -12.92 -8.11
N LYS A 243 4.12 -12.71 -6.89
CA LYS A 243 3.02 -13.48 -6.29
C LYS A 243 1.60 -13.05 -6.75
N TRP A 244 1.47 -12.06 -7.63
CA TRP A 244 0.18 -11.52 -8.04
C TRP A 244 -0.41 -12.25 -9.25
N SER A 245 -1.55 -12.93 -9.03
CA SER A 245 -2.37 -13.49 -10.10
C SER A 245 -3.21 -12.38 -10.77
N PHE A 246 -3.70 -12.62 -12.00
CA PHE A 246 -4.63 -11.71 -12.69
C PHE A 246 -5.89 -11.42 -11.84
N PHE A 247 -6.44 -12.45 -11.20
CA PHE A 247 -7.61 -12.33 -10.33
C PHE A 247 -7.32 -11.51 -9.06
N GLY A 248 -6.11 -11.63 -8.51
CA GLY A 248 -5.64 -10.82 -7.39
C GLY A 248 -5.58 -9.32 -7.74
N LEU A 249 -5.04 -9.00 -8.92
CA LEU A 249 -4.99 -7.61 -9.42
C LEU A 249 -6.39 -7.04 -9.69
N PHE A 250 -7.29 -7.84 -10.25
CA PHE A 250 -8.69 -7.42 -10.46
C PHE A 250 -9.41 -7.15 -9.14
N LYS A 251 -9.27 -8.05 -8.16
CA LYS A 251 -9.82 -7.85 -6.80
C LYS A 251 -9.26 -6.59 -6.13
N TYR A 252 -7.95 -6.34 -6.27
CA TYR A 252 -7.30 -5.15 -5.75
C TYR A 252 -7.85 -3.87 -6.41
N ALA A 253 -8.03 -3.88 -7.74
CA ALA A 253 -8.60 -2.78 -8.48
C ALA A 253 -10.05 -2.47 -8.04
N VAL A 254 -10.90 -3.50 -7.92
CA VAL A 254 -12.29 -3.34 -7.43
C VAL A 254 -12.31 -2.78 -6.01
N ASN A 255 -11.42 -3.25 -5.14
CA ASN A 255 -11.33 -2.72 -3.77
C ASN A 255 -10.88 -1.26 -3.75
N GLY A 256 -9.92 -0.88 -4.60
CA GLY A 256 -9.50 0.52 -4.75
C GLY A 256 -10.65 1.44 -5.19
N ILE A 257 -11.43 1.02 -6.19
CA ILE A 257 -12.61 1.77 -6.64
C ILE A 257 -13.62 1.95 -5.51
N ILE A 258 -13.96 0.88 -4.79
CA ILE A 258 -14.97 0.94 -3.72
C ILE A 258 -14.50 1.78 -2.52
N ASN A 259 -13.18 1.87 -2.26
CA ASN A 259 -12.65 2.67 -1.17
C ASN A 259 -12.70 4.18 -1.44
N PHE A 260 -12.48 4.59 -2.69
CA PHE A 260 -12.33 6.00 -3.05
C PHE A 260 -13.42 6.51 -4.00
N SER A 261 -14.49 5.76 -4.25
CA SER A 261 -15.55 6.19 -5.15
C SER A 261 -16.92 5.67 -4.75
N GLU A 262 -17.88 6.55 -4.71
CA GLU A 262 -19.32 6.21 -4.57
C GLU A 262 -19.99 5.95 -5.93
N THR A 263 -19.25 6.14 -7.02
CA THR A 263 -19.80 6.02 -8.38
C THR A 263 -20.48 4.67 -8.66
N PRO A 264 -19.94 3.50 -8.23
CA PRO A 264 -20.64 2.23 -8.47
C PRO A 264 -22.01 2.16 -7.81
N MET A 265 -22.17 2.78 -6.63
CA MET A 265 -23.43 2.85 -5.91
C MET A 265 -24.40 3.83 -6.59
N SER A 266 -23.91 4.99 -7.03
CA SER A 266 -24.68 5.99 -7.76
C SER A 266 -25.18 5.45 -9.12
N VAL A 267 -24.33 4.69 -9.84
CA VAL A 267 -24.74 4.03 -11.10
C VAL A 267 -25.83 3.01 -10.84
N ALA A 268 -25.71 2.17 -9.81
CA ALA A 268 -26.72 1.19 -9.43
C ALA A 268 -28.05 1.86 -9.09
N SER A 269 -28.01 2.97 -8.33
CA SER A 269 -29.19 3.76 -7.96
C SER A 269 -29.84 4.42 -9.19
N SER A 270 -29.06 5.08 -10.04
CA SER A 270 -29.56 5.74 -11.26
C SER A 270 -30.19 4.74 -12.23
N PHE A 271 -29.57 3.54 -12.34
CA PHE A 271 -30.15 2.47 -13.15
C PHE A 271 -31.48 1.95 -12.57
N GLY A 272 -31.57 1.83 -11.24
CA GLY A 272 -32.83 1.48 -10.56
C GLY A 272 -33.93 2.51 -10.83
N ILE A 273 -33.63 3.81 -10.78
CA ILE A 273 -34.59 4.88 -11.13
C ILE A 273 -35.00 4.76 -12.58
N PHE A 274 -34.07 4.56 -13.52
CA PHE A 274 -34.38 4.38 -14.94
C PHE A 274 -35.34 3.19 -15.17
N CYS A 275 -35.06 2.03 -14.58
CA CYS A 275 -35.90 0.85 -14.67
C CYS A 275 -37.31 1.10 -14.08
N THR A 276 -37.43 1.82 -12.99
CA THR A 276 -38.70 2.18 -12.36
C THR A 276 -39.53 3.06 -13.28
N ILE A 277 -38.93 4.09 -13.88
CA ILE A 277 -39.64 4.97 -14.83
C ILE A 277 -40.08 4.19 -16.07
N LEU A 278 -39.19 3.33 -16.61
CA LEU A 278 -39.51 2.49 -17.77
C LEU A 278 -40.64 1.51 -17.46
N SER A 279 -40.61 0.83 -16.30
CA SER A 279 -41.68 -0.07 -15.85
C SER A 279 -43.00 0.65 -15.72
N PHE A 280 -43.03 1.86 -15.16
CA PHE A 280 -44.23 2.64 -15.01
C PHE A 280 -44.80 3.06 -16.39
N ALA A 281 -43.95 3.48 -17.30
CA ALA A 281 -44.36 3.81 -18.67
C ALA A 281 -44.95 2.58 -19.41
N MET A 282 -44.30 1.41 -19.28
CA MET A 282 -44.81 0.17 -19.88
C MET A 282 -46.11 -0.27 -19.24
N LEU A 283 -46.27 -0.16 -17.93
CA LEU A 283 -47.52 -0.45 -17.23
C LEU A 283 -48.65 0.41 -17.77
N LEU A 284 -48.44 1.72 -17.90
CA LEU A 284 -49.44 2.65 -18.46
C LEU A 284 -49.75 2.32 -19.90
N PHE A 285 -48.74 2.00 -20.71
CA PHE A 285 -48.93 1.60 -22.11
C PHE A 285 -49.79 0.32 -22.25
N PHE A 286 -49.49 -0.73 -21.50
CA PHE A 286 -50.25 -1.97 -21.52
C PHE A 286 -51.66 -1.80 -20.95
N PHE A 287 -51.83 -0.95 -19.94
CA PHE A 287 -53.14 -0.62 -19.38
C PHE A 287 -54.03 0.08 -20.43
N ILE A 288 -53.53 1.09 -21.13
CA ILE A 288 -54.25 1.81 -22.19
C ILE A 288 -54.55 0.87 -23.36
N ARG A 289 -53.58 0.06 -23.80
CA ARG A 289 -53.72 -0.92 -24.87
C ARG A 289 -54.84 -1.93 -24.57
N LYS A 290 -54.88 -2.42 -23.31
CA LYS A 290 -55.95 -3.36 -22.87
C LYS A 290 -57.33 -2.74 -22.92
N LEU A 291 -57.45 -1.47 -22.55
CA LEU A 291 -58.74 -0.74 -22.63
C LEU A 291 -59.23 -0.56 -24.07
N ILE A 292 -58.33 -0.42 -25.05
CA ILE A 292 -58.68 -0.12 -26.44
C ILE A 292 -58.82 -1.38 -27.27
N PHE A 293 -57.99 -2.41 -27.11
CA PHE A 293 -57.90 -3.54 -28.05
C PHE A 293 -58.26 -4.92 -27.45
N GLY A 294 -58.57 -5.02 -26.15
CA GLY A 294 -58.75 -6.32 -25.48
C GLY A 294 -57.45 -7.13 -25.34
N ASP A 295 -57.53 -8.34 -24.81
CA ASP A 295 -56.36 -9.14 -24.43
C ASP A 295 -56.30 -10.51 -25.11
N PRO A 296 -55.44 -10.80 -26.08
CA PRO A 296 -55.05 -12.15 -26.44
C PRO A 296 -53.82 -12.59 -25.63
N VAL A 297 -54.01 -13.56 -24.74
CA VAL A 297 -52.95 -14.07 -23.82
C VAL A 297 -51.91 -14.89 -24.60
N ALA A 298 -50.96 -14.20 -25.21
CA ALA A 298 -49.76 -14.80 -25.76
C ALA A 298 -48.55 -14.03 -25.21
N GLY A 299 -47.89 -14.49 -24.13
CA GLY A 299 -46.73 -13.76 -23.61
C GLY A 299 -46.10 -14.35 -22.35
N TRP A 300 -46.51 -15.53 -21.91
CA TRP A 300 -45.98 -16.11 -20.67
C TRP A 300 -44.43 -16.30 -20.66
N PRO A 301 -43.79 -16.82 -21.75
CA PRO A 301 -42.34 -16.95 -21.78
C PRO A 301 -41.60 -15.59 -21.71
N SER A 302 -42.11 -14.58 -22.39
CA SER A 302 -41.58 -13.23 -22.39
C SER A 302 -41.66 -12.59 -20.99
N LEU A 303 -42.79 -12.80 -20.30
CA LEU A 303 -42.98 -12.31 -18.93
C LEU A 303 -41.98 -12.93 -17.96
N VAL A 304 -41.74 -14.26 -18.04
CA VAL A 304 -40.76 -14.96 -17.20
C VAL A 304 -39.35 -14.44 -17.47
N CYS A 305 -38.95 -14.26 -18.73
CA CYS A 305 -37.65 -13.70 -19.09
C CYS A 305 -37.44 -12.29 -18.52
N ILE A 306 -38.46 -11.42 -18.61
CA ILE A 306 -38.40 -10.06 -18.06
C ILE A 306 -38.28 -10.08 -16.55
N ILE A 307 -39.06 -10.92 -15.86
CA ILE A 307 -39.00 -11.05 -14.39
C ILE A 307 -37.60 -11.53 -13.95
N LEU A 308 -37.05 -12.56 -14.59
CA LEU A 308 -35.74 -13.10 -14.28
C LEU A 308 -34.62 -12.07 -14.54
N PHE A 309 -34.75 -11.30 -15.64
CA PHE A 309 -33.79 -10.23 -15.94
C PHE A 309 -33.82 -9.13 -14.88
N ILE A 310 -34.99 -8.64 -14.49
CA ILE A 310 -35.17 -7.63 -13.45
C ILE A 310 -34.64 -8.16 -12.09
N ALA A 311 -34.98 -9.40 -11.74
CA ALA A 311 -34.49 -10.03 -10.50
C ALA A 311 -32.97 -10.14 -10.49
N GLY A 312 -32.35 -10.57 -11.61
CA GLY A 312 -30.90 -10.64 -11.74
C GLY A 312 -30.23 -9.27 -11.53
N LEU A 313 -30.82 -8.24 -12.07
CA LEU A 313 -30.34 -6.86 -11.92
C LEU A 313 -30.49 -6.33 -10.49
N GLN A 314 -31.62 -6.64 -9.82
CA GLN A 314 -31.80 -6.31 -8.41
C GLN A 314 -30.74 -6.98 -7.53
N PHE A 315 -30.44 -8.27 -7.75
CA PHE A 315 -29.36 -8.96 -7.04
C PHE A 315 -27.99 -8.34 -7.30
N LEU A 316 -27.70 -7.85 -8.52
CA LEU A 316 -26.47 -7.14 -8.81
C LEU A 316 -26.38 -5.84 -7.99
N CYS A 317 -27.43 -5.03 -7.96
CA CYS A 317 -27.48 -3.80 -7.16
C CYS A 317 -27.32 -4.09 -5.65
N MET A 318 -28.03 -5.11 -5.14
CA MET A 318 -27.89 -5.56 -3.76
C MET A 318 -26.46 -6.05 -3.44
N GLY A 319 -25.82 -6.73 -4.39
CA GLY A 319 -24.42 -7.17 -4.25
C GLY A 319 -23.44 -6.01 -4.15
N ILE A 320 -23.65 -4.93 -4.92
CA ILE A 320 -22.86 -3.70 -4.83
C ILE A 320 -23.08 -3.04 -3.45
N MET A 321 -24.31 -2.82 -3.05
CA MET A 321 -24.64 -2.26 -1.72
C MET A 321 -24.05 -3.09 -0.59
N GLY A 322 -24.14 -4.42 -0.67
CA GLY A 322 -23.58 -5.35 0.30
C GLY A 322 -22.07 -5.17 0.50
N LYS A 323 -21.31 -4.84 -0.56
CA LYS A 323 -19.88 -4.55 -0.45
C LYS A 323 -19.60 -3.27 0.34
N TYR A 324 -20.37 -2.20 0.14
CA TYR A 324 -20.22 -0.95 0.90
C TYR A 324 -20.59 -1.16 2.37
N ILE A 325 -21.72 -1.84 2.62
CA ILE A 325 -22.15 -2.18 3.98
C ILE A 325 -21.08 -3.04 4.68
N ALA A 326 -20.49 -4.03 4.00
CA ALA A 326 -19.43 -4.85 4.58
C ALA A 326 -18.20 -4.03 4.95
N LYS A 327 -17.85 -2.99 4.18
CA LYS A 327 -16.74 -2.08 4.52
C LYS A 327 -17.09 -1.19 5.70
N THR A 328 -18.27 -0.56 5.70
CA THR A 328 -18.78 0.19 6.84
C THR A 328 -18.77 -0.67 8.11
N TYR A 329 -19.17 -1.94 8.02
CA TYR A 329 -19.15 -2.85 9.15
C TYR A 329 -17.73 -3.12 9.67
N THR A 330 -16.71 -3.17 8.80
CA THR A 330 -15.31 -3.31 9.24
C THR A 330 -14.79 -2.05 9.93
N GLU A 331 -15.19 -0.86 9.46
CA GLU A 331 -14.86 0.42 10.12
C GLU A 331 -15.48 0.54 11.51
N VAL A 332 -16.77 0.24 11.63
CA VAL A 332 -17.51 0.31 12.91
C VAL A 332 -16.99 -0.68 13.97
N LYS A 333 -16.33 -1.76 13.54
CA LYS A 333 -15.71 -2.72 14.49
C LYS A 333 -14.48 -2.16 15.21
N GLU A 334 -13.87 -1.09 14.70
CA GLU A 334 -12.68 -0.47 15.27
C GLU A 334 -11.59 -1.48 15.67
N ARG A 335 -11.40 -2.54 14.85
CA ARG A 335 -10.35 -3.51 15.08
C ARG A 335 -8.99 -2.88 14.82
N PRO A 336 -7.95 -3.17 15.62
CA PRO A 336 -6.62 -2.64 15.35
C PRO A 336 -6.11 -3.08 13.97
N HIS A 337 -5.41 -2.21 13.26
CA HIS A 337 -4.86 -2.48 11.94
C HIS A 337 -3.84 -3.62 11.94
N TYR A 338 -3.14 -3.78 13.07
CA TYR A 338 -2.14 -4.83 13.29
C TYR A 338 -2.03 -5.18 14.77
N ILE A 339 -1.46 -6.34 15.06
CA ILE A 339 -1.14 -6.78 16.42
C ILE A 339 0.36 -7.11 16.44
N VAL A 340 1.10 -6.44 17.32
CA VAL A 340 2.54 -6.69 17.50
C VAL A 340 2.76 -7.95 18.32
N SER A 341 3.61 -8.85 17.85
CA SER A 341 4.06 -10.04 18.57
C SER A 341 5.42 -9.83 19.22
N ASP A 342 6.29 -9.01 18.60
CA ASP A 342 7.67 -8.78 19.05
C ASP A 342 8.21 -7.46 18.48
N SER A 343 9.06 -6.77 19.24
CA SER A 343 9.68 -5.50 18.82
C SER A 343 10.83 -5.12 19.75
N ASP A 344 11.78 -4.35 19.25
CA ASP A 344 12.83 -3.69 20.03
C ASP A 344 12.51 -2.20 20.35
N ILE A 345 11.34 -1.70 19.95
CA ILE A 345 10.88 -0.35 20.26
C ILE A 345 10.20 -0.36 21.64
N GLU A 346 10.75 0.40 22.62
CA GLU A 346 10.28 0.43 24.00
C GLU A 346 8.83 0.98 24.12
N ASP A 347 8.54 2.07 23.43
CA ASP A 347 7.22 2.72 23.43
C ASP A 347 6.49 2.55 22.10
N ILE A 348 6.10 1.31 21.78
CA ILE A 348 5.28 1.09 20.59
C ILE A 348 3.96 1.85 20.76
N LYS A 349 3.68 2.77 19.84
CA LYS A 349 2.36 3.39 19.76
C LYS A 349 1.33 2.31 19.42
N LYS A 350 0.74 1.72 20.48
CA LYS A 350 -0.39 0.80 20.35
C LYS A 350 -1.57 1.63 19.86
N ILE A 351 -1.91 1.49 18.61
CA ILE A 351 -3.07 2.14 18.03
C ILE A 351 -4.31 1.43 18.57
N LYS A 352 -5.20 2.23 19.14
CA LYS A 352 -6.52 1.77 19.59
C LYS A 352 -7.36 1.32 18.43
#